data_40a3bc2fa6b07cc3028bb9adbeac1bd5
#
_entry.id   40a3bc2fa6b07cc3028bb9adbeac1bd5
#
_cell.length_a   1.000
_cell.length_b   1.000
_cell.length_c   1.000
_cell.angle_alpha   90.00
_cell.angle_beta   90.00
_cell.angle_gamma   90.00
#
_symmetry.space_group_name_H-M   'P 1'
#
loop_
_entity.id
_entity.type
_entity.pdbx_description
1 polymer ?
#
loop_
_entity_poly.entity_id
_entity_poly.type
_entity_poly.pdbx_seq_one_letter_code
_entity_poly.pdbx_strand_id
1 'polypeptide(L)'
;MYAALRAIPIPNDVVARLFHAASLLREHRGDGHIAALMIEGVGGLEAHVLAALDMGMPAEKFGRIHHLPAAQLAEVTDGMRDRGLIGDDGWLSEQGRAVKQRVEALTDDLAAKPYESLEPGELDELMATLEPLAALLLAAQDW
;
A
#
# COMPACT_ATOMS: atom_id res chain seq x y z
N MET A 1 -10.46 -0.97 8.99
CA MET A 1 -9.65 -1.79 9.93
C MET A 1 -9.10 -0.97 11.08
N TYR A 2 -8.60 0.23 10.86
CA TYR A 2 -8.05 1.13 11.87
C TYR A 2 -8.98 1.36 13.09
N ALA A 3 -10.25 1.67 12.87
CA ALA A 3 -11.22 1.90 13.95
C ALA A 3 -11.39 0.69 14.90
N ALA A 4 -11.33 -0.53 14.37
CA ALA A 4 -11.42 -1.74 15.17
C ALA A 4 -10.16 -1.95 16.02
N LEU A 5 -8.97 -1.69 15.46
CA LEU A 5 -7.71 -1.78 16.21
C LEU A 5 -7.63 -0.75 17.34
N ARG A 6 -8.15 0.46 17.13
CA ARG A 6 -8.21 1.49 18.19
C ARG A 6 -9.05 1.09 19.39
N ALA A 7 -9.99 0.18 19.21
CA ALA A 7 -10.84 -0.32 20.32
C ALA A 7 -10.13 -1.40 21.17
N ILE A 8 -8.99 -1.92 20.71
CA ILE A 8 -8.21 -2.90 21.46
C ILE A 8 -7.39 -2.19 22.56
N PRO A 9 -7.42 -2.67 23.81
CA PRO A 9 -6.59 -2.11 24.86
C PRO A 9 -5.09 -2.14 24.51
N ILE A 10 -4.39 -1.07 24.85
CA ILE A 10 -2.94 -0.97 24.60
C ILE A 10 -2.22 -2.04 25.44
N PRO A 11 -1.39 -2.91 24.81
CA PRO A 11 -0.67 -3.94 25.56
C PRO A 11 0.34 -3.38 26.57
N ASN A 12 0.53 -4.08 27.69
CA ASN A 12 1.54 -3.71 28.68
C ASN A 12 2.96 -4.14 28.28
N ASP A 13 3.09 -5.26 27.56
CA ASP A 13 4.38 -5.73 27.03
C ASP A 13 4.90 -4.76 25.95
N VAL A 14 6.20 -4.44 26.00
CA VAL A 14 6.83 -3.44 25.13
C VAL A 14 6.80 -3.86 23.66
N VAL A 15 7.08 -5.13 23.37
CA VAL A 15 7.12 -5.65 22.00
C VAL A 15 5.70 -5.68 21.41
N ALA A 16 4.74 -6.18 22.19
CA ALA A 16 3.33 -6.19 21.78
C ALA A 16 2.78 -4.77 21.56
N ARG A 17 3.20 -3.81 22.39
CA ARG A 17 2.84 -2.38 22.24
C ARG A 17 3.44 -1.76 21.00
N LEU A 18 4.70 -2.03 20.69
CA LEU A 18 5.34 -1.57 19.45
C LEU A 18 4.62 -2.14 18.23
N PHE A 19 4.34 -3.45 18.23
CA PHE A 19 3.59 -4.10 17.16
C PHE A 19 2.18 -3.52 17.01
N HIS A 20 1.49 -3.25 18.12
CA HIS A 20 0.17 -2.64 18.12
C HIS A 20 0.21 -1.22 17.51
N ALA A 21 1.18 -0.38 17.90
CA ALA A 21 1.36 0.97 17.37
C ALA A 21 1.66 0.94 15.86
N ALA A 22 2.60 0.10 15.44
CA ALA A 22 2.91 -0.08 14.00
C ALA A 22 1.69 -0.56 13.20
N SER A 23 0.90 -1.47 13.78
CA SER A 23 -0.34 -1.95 13.16
C SER A 23 -1.39 -0.84 13.03
N LEU A 24 -1.52 0.04 14.02
CA LEU A 24 -2.42 1.19 13.95
C LEU A 24 -2.04 2.14 12.82
N LEU A 25 -0.76 2.47 12.68
CA LEU A 25 -0.26 3.34 11.60
C LEU A 25 -0.46 2.69 10.23
N ARG A 26 -0.13 1.39 10.12
CA ARG A 26 -0.34 0.62 8.90
C ARG A 26 -1.79 0.60 8.45
N GLU A 27 -2.73 0.32 9.37
CA GLU A 27 -4.15 0.26 9.03
C GLU A 27 -4.75 1.64 8.79
N HIS A 28 -4.24 2.69 9.45
CA HIS A 28 -4.61 4.07 9.15
C HIS A 28 -4.24 4.43 7.71
N ARG A 29 -2.98 4.16 7.31
CA ARG A 29 -2.55 4.36 5.93
C ARG A 29 -3.34 3.49 4.95
N GLY A 30 -3.64 2.24 5.33
CA GLY A 30 -4.42 1.30 4.53
C GLY A 30 -5.85 1.79 4.25
N ASP A 31 -6.54 2.29 5.26
CA ASP A 31 -7.89 2.86 5.10
C ASP A 31 -7.85 4.11 4.20
N GLY A 32 -6.81 4.96 4.33
CA GLY A 32 -6.56 6.10 3.44
C GLY A 32 -6.28 5.67 1.99
N HIS A 33 -5.50 4.62 1.80
CA HIS A 33 -5.21 4.08 0.48
C HIS A 33 -6.46 3.55 -0.23
N ILE A 34 -7.33 2.85 0.50
CA ILE A 34 -8.62 2.39 -0.05
C ILE A 34 -9.47 3.59 -0.48
N ALA A 35 -9.53 4.65 0.33
CA ALA A 35 -10.25 5.87 -0.04
C ALA A 35 -9.68 6.53 -1.29
N ALA A 36 -8.36 6.63 -1.40
CA ALA A 36 -7.67 7.17 -2.58
C ALA A 36 -7.96 6.35 -3.85
N LEU A 37 -7.93 5.01 -3.76
CA LEU A 37 -8.29 4.13 -4.86
C LEU A 37 -9.73 4.34 -5.30
N MET A 38 -10.67 4.46 -4.37
CA MET A 38 -12.08 4.73 -4.68
C MET A 38 -12.30 6.07 -5.38
N ILE A 39 -11.58 7.13 -4.96
CA ILE A 39 -11.63 8.46 -5.60
C ILE A 39 -11.16 8.37 -7.06
N GLU A 40 -10.10 7.62 -7.32
CA GLU A 40 -9.55 7.42 -8.69
C GLU A 40 -10.31 6.34 -9.48
N GLY A 41 -11.37 5.75 -8.93
CA GLY A 41 -12.17 4.72 -9.59
C GLY A 41 -11.40 3.42 -9.84
N VAL A 42 -10.46 3.07 -8.95
CA VAL A 42 -9.63 1.87 -9.05
C VAL A 42 -10.16 0.79 -8.11
N GLY A 43 -10.49 -0.37 -8.66
CA GLY A 43 -10.93 -1.54 -7.91
C GLY A 43 -9.78 -2.29 -7.24
N GLY A 44 -10.09 -3.18 -6.27
CA GLY A 44 -9.07 -3.88 -5.50
C GLY A 44 -8.12 -4.75 -6.35
N LEU A 45 -8.62 -5.46 -7.35
CA LEU A 45 -7.76 -6.24 -8.26
C LEU A 45 -6.96 -5.33 -9.19
N GLU A 46 -7.56 -4.25 -9.70
CA GLU A 46 -6.88 -3.24 -10.51
C GLU A 46 -5.74 -2.57 -9.74
N ALA A 47 -5.91 -2.31 -8.43
CA ALA A 47 -4.86 -1.76 -7.57
C ALA A 47 -3.63 -2.68 -7.52
N HIS A 48 -3.84 -4.00 -7.47
CA HIS A 48 -2.74 -4.97 -7.51
C HIS A 48 -2.07 -5.04 -8.89
N VAL A 49 -2.84 -4.93 -9.96
CA VAL A 49 -2.30 -4.84 -11.34
C VAL A 49 -1.47 -3.56 -11.49
N LEU A 50 -2.01 -2.40 -11.07
CA LEU A 50 -1.26 -1.13 -11.06
C LEU A 50 0.06 -1.25 -10.30
N ALA A 51 0.03 -1.85 -9.10
CA ALA A 51 1.24 -2.03 -8.29
C ALA A 51 2.27 -2.93 -8.97
N ALA A 52 1.83 -4.05 -9.57
CA ALA A 52 2.71 -4.96 -10.29
C ALA A 52 3.42 -4.27 -11.46
N LEU A 53 2.63 -3.60 -12.32
CA LEU A 53 3.15 -2.95 -13.52
C LEU A 53 4.03 -1.73 -13.20
N ASP A 54 3.73 -0.99 -12.13
CA ASP A 54 4.56 0.11 -11.63
C ASP A 54 5.93 -0.38 -11.13
N MET A 55 5.97 -1.58 -10.55
CA MET A 55 7.20 -2.27 -10.13
C MET A 55 7.96 -2.93 -11.29
N GLY A 56 7.51 -2.79 -12.53
CA GLY A 56 8.10 -3.44 -13.70
C GLY A 56 7.88 -4.96 -13.74
N MET A 57 6.85 -5.46 -13.04
CA MET A 57 6.53 -6.88 -12.96
C MET A 57 5.25 -7.19 -13.72
N PRO A 58 5.22 -8.24 -14.56
CA PRO A 58 3.98 -8.71 -15.16
C PRO A 58 2.93 -9.08 -14.10
N ALA A 59 1.67 -8.69 -14.32
CA ALA A 59 0.61 -8.85 -13.31
C ALA A 59 0.42 -10.31 -12.86
N GLU A 60 0.56 -11.27 -13.77
CA GLU A 60 0.44 -12.71 -13.48
C GLU A 60 1.56 -13.25 -12.56
N LYS A 61 2.65 -12.51 -12.38
CA LYS A 61 3.76 -12.88 -11.48
C LYS A 61 3.67 -12.19 -10.12
N PHE A 62 2.71 -11.28 -9.93
CA PHE A 62 2.60 -10.54 -8.68
C PHE A 62 1.99 -11.43 -7.59
N GLY A 63 2.72 -11.62 -6.49
CA GLY A 63 2.40 -12.58 -5.43
C GLY A 63 1.01 -12.48 -4.83
N ARG A 64 0.37 -11.31 -4.88
CA ARG A 64 -0.99 -11.10 -4.33
C ARG A 64 -2.10 -11.56 -5.27
N ILE A 65 -1.84 -11.66 -6.57
CA ILE A 65 -2.84 -12.00 -7.60
C ILE A 65 -2.42 -13.18 -8.49
N HIS A 66 -1.23 -13.75 -8.30
CA HIS A 66 -0.73 -14.88 -9.10
C HIS A 66 -1.62 -16.14 -9.03
N HIS A 67 -2.44 -16.26 -7.98
CA HIS A 67 -3.37 -17.37 -7.80
C HIS A 67 -4.71 -17.18 -8.50
N LEU A 68 -4.96 -16.00 -9.09
CA LEU A 68 -6.20 -15.74 -9.82
C LEU A 68 -6.27 -16.57 -11.10
N PRO A 69 -7.47 -17.05 -11.48
CA PRO A 69 -7.67 -17.65 -12.79
C PRO A 69 -7.24 -16.69 -13.90
N ALA A 70 -6.50 -17.19 -14.90
CA ALA A 70 -6.00 -16.36 -16.00
C ALA A 70 -7.10 -15.58 -16.71
N ALA A 71 -8.30 -16.16 -16.86
CA ALA A 71 -9.44 -15.49 -17.45
C ALA A 71 -9.90 -14.27 -16.62
N GLN A 72 -9.90 -14.38 -15.29
CA GLN A 72 -10.27 -13.26 -14.42
C GLN A 72 -9.22 -12.14 -14.45
N LEU A 73 -7.94 -12.50 -14.47
CA LEU A 73 -6.87 -11.50 -14.60
C LEU A 73 -6.94 -10.81 -15.96
N ALA A 74 -7.22 -11.55 -17.04
CA ALA A 74 -7.41 -11.00 -18.37
C ALA A 74 -8.58 -9.99 -18.39
N GLU A 75 -9.74 -10.34 -17.81
CA GLU A 75 -10.89 -9.45 -17.72
C GLU A 75 -10.55 -8.13 -17.02
N VAL A 76 -9.81 -8.19 -15.90
CA VAL A 76 -9.35 -6.99 -15.17
C VAL A 76 -8.41 -6.16 -16.03
N THR A 77 -7.41 -6.78 -16.65
CA THR A 77 -6.42 -6.05 -17.48
C THR A 77 -7.04 -5.48 -18.75
N ASP A 78 -8.00 -6.16 -19.36
CA ASP A 78 -8.74 -5.66 -20.53
C ASP A 78 -9.61 -4.45 -20.14
N GLY A 79 -10.33 -4.51 -19.03
CA GLY A 79 -11.07 -3.37 -18.50
C GLY A 79 -10.19 -2.15 -18.18
N MET A 80 -8.98 -2.38 -17.68
CA MET A 80 -7.99 -1.32 -17.46
C MET A 80 -7.45 -0.75 -18.79
N ARG A 81 -7.28 -1.60 -19.79
CA ARG A 81 -6.87 -1.18 -21.15
C ARG A 81 -7.94 -0.33 -21.83
N ASP A 82 -9.21 -0.75 -21.74
CA ASP A 82 -10.35 0.00 -22.27
C ASP A 82 -10.47 1.40 -21.64
N ARG A 83 -10.03 1.54 -20.39
CA ARG A 83 -9.95 2.82 -19.67
C ARG A 83 -8.65 3.59 -19.95
N GLY A 84 -7.77 3.08 -20.79
CA GLY A 84 -6.51 3.71 -21.14
C GLY A 84 -5.44 3.68 -20.05
N LEU A 85 -5.57 2.83 -19.01
CA LEU A 85 -4.60 2.72 -17.93
C LEU A 85 -3.42 1.80 -18.31
N ILE A 86 -3.64 0.87 -19.23
CA ILE A 86 -2.63 -0.06 -19.76
C ILE A 86 -2.52 0.18 -21.27
N GLY A 87 -1.30 0.30 -21.76
CA GLY A 87 -1.00 0.44 -23.19
C GLY A 87 -1.03 -0.88 -23.95
N ASP A 88 -0.91 -0.80 -25.28
CA ASP A 88 -0.86 -1.97 -26.17
C ASP A 88 0.34 -2.89 -25.88
N ASP A 89 1.40 -2.35 -25.28
CA ASP A 89 2.59 -3.07 -24.84
C ASP A 89 2.39 -3.87 -23.54
N GLY A 90 1.21 -3.76 -22.92
CA GLY A 90 0.86 -4.44 -21.67
C GLY A 90 1.38 -3.76 -20.39
N TRP A 91 2.01 -2.58 -20.50
CA TRP A 91 2.49 -1.80 -19.37
C TRP A 91 1.60 -0.61 -19.07
N LEU A 92 1.88 0.07 -17.93
CA LEU A 92 1.15 1.29 -17.61
C LEU A 92 1.34 2.34 -18.70
N SER A 93 0.24 2.88 -19.19
CA SER A 93 0.23 4.06 -20.03
C SER A 93 0.67 5.30 -19.25
N GLU A 94 0.80 6.45 -19.89
CA GLU A 94 1.01 7.73 -19.20
C GLU A 94 -0.16 8.03 -18.25
N GLN A 95 -1.40 7.77 -18.68
CA GLN A 95 -2.59 7.91 -17.83
C GLN A 95 -2.57 6.95 -16.64
N GLY A 96 -2.18 5.69 -16.85
CA GLY A 96 -2.05 4.70 -15.75
C GLY A 96 -1.03 5.12 -14.71
N ARG A 97 0.14 5.61 -15.13
CA ARG A 97 1.16 6.16 -14.23
C ARG A 97 0.65 7.39 -13.47
N ALA A 98 -0.06 8.28 -14.15
CA ALA A 98 -0.64 9.46 -13.51
C ALA A 98 -1.69 9.09 -12.45
N VAL A 99 -2.56 8.10 -12.73
CA VAL A 99 -3.51 7.57 -11.73
C VAL A 99 -2.76 7.00 -10.54
N LYS A 100 -1.74 6.16 -10.77
CA LYS A 100 -0.92 5.57 -9.69
C LYS A 100 -0.29 6.65 -8.82
N GLN A 101 0.30 7.67 -9.43
CA GLN A 101 0.91 8.80 -8.69
C GLN A 101 -0.11 9.57 -7.85
N ARG A 102 -1.32 9.84 -8.38
CA ARG A 102 -2.38 10.51 -7.60
C ARG A 102 -2.86 9.67 -6.44
N VAL A 103 -3.03 8.35 -6.64
CA VAL A 103 -3.37 7.42 -5.54
C VAL A 103 -2.32 7.47 -4.43
N GLU A 104 -1.03 7.44 -4.76
CA GLU A 104 0.03 7.51 -3.74
C GLU A 104 0.03 8.88 -3.04
N ALA A 105 -0.05 9.99 -3.78
CA ALA A 105 -0.08 11.33 -3.19
C ALA A 105 -1.26 11.51 -2.23
N LEU A 106 -2.47 11.10 -2.63
CA LEU A 106 -3.65 11.14 -1.77
C LEU A 106 -3.50 10.22 -0.54
N THR A 107 -2.88 9.06 -0.73
CA THR A 107 -2.60 8.13 0.37
C THR A 107 -1.66 8.74 1.39
N ASP A 108 -0.59 9.38 0.93
CA ASP A 108 0.42 10.00 1.79
C ASP A 108 -0.17 11.20 2.54
N ASP A 109 -0.95 12.04 1.88
CA ASP A 109 -1.67 13.15 2.51
C ASP A 109 -2.62 12.65 3.63
N LEU A 110 -3.40 11.60 3.36
CA LEU A 110 -4.30 11.02 4.34
C LEU A 110 -3.55 10.31 5.48
N ALA A 111 -2.38 9.75 5.20
CA ALA A 111 -1.55 9.05 6.19
C ALA A 111 -0.72 9.98 7.07
N ALA A 112 -0.49 11.23 6.67
CA ALA A 112 0.37 12.18 7.38
C ALA A 112 -0.15 12.58 8.78
N LYS A 113 -1.46 12.60 8.96
CA LYS A 113 -2.12 13.14 10.16
C LYS A 113 -1.59 12.60 11.51
N PRO A 114 -1.32 11.32 11.72
CA PRO A 114 -0.75 10.82 12.97
C PRO A 114 0.62 11.42 13.29
N TYR A 115 1.38 11.81 12.29
CA TYR A 115 2.74 12.34 12.44
C TYR A 115 2.78 13.84 12.74
N GLU A 116 1.67 14.56 12.54
CA GLU A 116 1.53 15.99 12.87
C GLU A 116 1.66 16.27 14.38
N SER A 117 1.55 15.24 15.23
CA SER A 117 1.73 15.35 16.66
C SER A 117 3.18 15.30 17.12
N LEU A 118 4.12 15.01 16.21
CA LEU A 118 5.55 14.96 16.50
C LEU A 118 6.17 16.35 16.33
N GLU A 119 7.09 16.70 17.25
CA GLU A 119 7.90 17.90 17.11
C GLU A 119 8.95 17.73 16.00
N PRO A 120 9.45 18.84 15.43
CA PRO A 120 10.53 18.80 14.45
C PRO A 120 11.74 17.99 14.96
N GLY A 121 12.15 16.98 14.22
CA GLY A 121 13.26 16.09 14.58
C GLY A 121 12.84 14.81 15.30
N GLU A 122 11.67 14.75 15.95
CA GLU A 122 11.20 13.50 16.59
C GLU A 122 10.91 12.40 15.57
N LEU A 123 10.44 12.78 14.38
CA LEU A 123 10.23 11.82 13.28
C LEU A 123 11.56 11.24 12.80
N ASP A 124 12.59 12.06 12.63
CA ASP A 124 13.93 11.63 12.22
C ASP A 124 14.55 10.69 13.26
N GLU A 125 14.41 11.01 14.55
CA GLU A 125 14.86 10.17 15.66
C GLU A 125 14.11 8.83 15.69
N LEU A 126 12.79 8.85 15.50
CA LEU A 126 11.96 7.64 15.43
C LEU A 126 12.39 6.76 14.25
N MET A 127 12.58 7.34 13.08
CA MET A 127 13.05 6.61 11.90
C MET A 127 14.42 5.99 12.13
N ALA A 128 15.39 6.75 12.64
CA ALA A 128 16.73 6.26 12.93
C ALA A 128 16.73 5.12 13.98
N THR A 129 15.80 5.16 14.93
CA THR A 129 15.63 4.13 15.96
C THR A 129 15.01 2.85 15.40
N LEU A 130 14.04 2.96 14.48
CA LEU A 130 13.31 1.81 13.92
C LEU A 130 14.01 1.17 12.72
N GLU A 131 14.84 1.89 12.00
CA GLU A 131 15.52 1.38 10.79
C GLU A 131 16.35 0.11 11.04
N PRO A 132 17.18 -0.01 12.10
CA PRO A 132 17.91 -1.25 12.39
C PRO A 132 16.99 -2.43 12.69
N LEU A 133 15.86 -2.17 13.37
CA LEU A 133 14.86 -3.21 13.66
C LEU A 133 14.18 -3.68 12.39
N ALA A 134 13.79 -2.76 11.51
CA ALA A 134 13.20 -3.08 10.22
C ALA A 134 14.16 -3.91 9.34
N ALA A 135 15.45 -3.55 9.32
CA ALA A 135 16.47 -4.29 8.60
C ALA A 135 16.63 -5.73 9.10
N LEU A 136 16.60 -5.93 10.43
CA LEU A 136 16.65 -7.27 11.04
C LEU A 136 15.42 -8.11 10.67
N LEU A 137 14.22 -7.52 10.69
CA LEU A 137 12.99 -8.22 10.31
C LEU A 137 12.98 -8.60 8.84
N LEU A 138 13.45 -7.72 7.97
CA LEU A 138 13.57 -8.00 6.53
C LEU A 138 14.58 -9.11 6.25
N ALA A 139 15.73 -9.10 6.93
CA ALA A 139 16.74 -10.14 6.79
C ALA A 139 16.28 -11.52 7.31
N ALA A 140 15.33 -11.55 8.25
CA ALA A 140 14.76 -12.79 8.78
C ALA A 140 13.62 -13.37 7.93
N GLN A 141 13.18 -12.68 6.88
CA GLN A 141 12.17 -13.16 5.93
C GLN A 141 12.84 -14.00 4.85
N ASP A 142 13.18 -15.24 5.17
CA ASP A 142 13.52 -16.26 4.18
C ASP A 142 12.22 -16.74 3.49
N TRP A 143 11.86 -16.11 2.36
CA TRP A 143 10.72 -16.50 1.51
C TRP A 143 11.19 -17.15 0.22
#